data_af7ff797ca453dbdd1b6cd020f5cb4f3
#
_entry.id   af7ff797ca453dbdd1b6cd020f5cb4f3
#
_cell.length_a   1.000
_cell.length_b   1.000
_cell.length_c   1.000
_cell.angle_alpha   90.00
_cell.angle_beta   90.00
_cell.angle_gamma   90.00
#
_symmetry.space_group_name_H-M   'P 1'
#
loop_
_entity.id
_entity.type
_entity.pdbx_description
1 polymer ?
#
loop_
_entity_poly.entity_id
_entity_poly.type
_entity_poly.pdbx_seq_one_letter_code
_entity_poly.pdbx_strand_id
1 'polypeptide(L)'
;DGVVNSDDQIYLGRGGWYGSPLTFGANLTLKYKSFTLFALATAGCGSYGMKNSTYYWIDAEDKYSAIVRNRWTPETAATATYPRLTVSEGANNFVNSDFWMYKNNRFDLAKVQLTYDMSQSILKNNKVVKGFSAYVSGSNLLTISPERKHMEMAVGEAPQTRFYNLGVKLTF
;
A
#
# COMPACT_ATOMS: atom_id res chain seq x y z
N ASP A 1 -25.67 -29.27 -0.32
CA ASP A 1 -25.83 -30.33 -1.30
C ASP A 1 -24.52 -31.05 -1.63
N GLY A 2 -23.38 -30.51 -1.21
CA GLY A 2 -22.05 -31.08 -1.46
C GLY A 2 -21.40 -30.64 -2.77
N VAL A 3 -22.01 -29.69 -3.48
CA VAL A 3 -21.48 -29.09 -4.72
C VAL A 3 -21.26 -27.60 -4.53
N VAL A 4 -20.04 -27.14 -4.60
CA VAL A 4 -19.72 -25.71 -4.52
C VAL A 4 -20.05 -25.01 -5.84
N ASN A 5 -21.02 -24.08 -5.82
CA ASN A 5 -21.52 -23.38 -7.01
C ASN A 5 -21.97 -21.94 -6.66
N SER A 6 -22.69 -21.29 -7.59
CA SER A 6 -23.19 -19.93 -7.41
C SER A 6 -24.17 -19.74 -6.24
N ASP A 7 -24.86 -20.81 -5.83
CA ASP A 7 -25.86 -20.76 -4.75
C ASP A 7 -25.19 -20.66 -3.36
N ASP A 8 -23.90 -21.01 -3.28
CA ASP A 8 -23.08 -20.90 -2.07
C ASP A 8 -22.45 -19.51 -1.89
N GLN A 9 -22.73 -18.58 -2.78
CA GLN A 9 -22.16 -17.25 -2.70
C GLN A 9 -22.84 -16.41 -1.62
N ILE A 10 -22.01 -15.85 -0.73
CA ILE A 10 -22.43 -14.94 0.34
C ILE A 10 -21.68 -13.63 0.28
N TYR A 11 -22.27 -12.57 0.80
CA TYR A 11 -21.59 -11.29 0.93
C TYR A 11 -20.57 -11.35 2.07
N LEU A 12 -19.28 -11.28 1.75
CA LEU A 12 -18.19 -11.33 2.73
C LEU A 12 -17.76 -9.94 3.25
N GLY A 13 -18.04 -8.88 2.50
CA GLY A 13 -17.64 -7.55 2.88
C GLY A 13 -17.34 -6.65 1.69
N ARG A 14 -17.02 -5.40 1.96
CA ARG A 14 -16.72 -4.39 0.95
C ARG A 14 -15.35 -4.64 0.33
N GLY A 15 -15.32 -4.91 -0.97
CA GLY A 15 -14.07 -5.12 -1.72
C GLY A 15 -13.33 -3.83 -2.05
N GLY A 16 -12.09 -3.98 -2.53
CA GLY A 16 -11.22 -2.86 -2.92
C GLY A 16 -11.72 -2.03 -4.09
N TRP A 17 -12.63 -2.54 -4.93
CA TRP A 17 -13.24 -1.82 -6.06
C TRP A 17 -13.89 -0.50 -5.62
N TYR A 18 -14.59 -0.49 -4.50
CA TYR A 18 -15.23 0.70 -3.93
C TYR A 18 -14.33 1.49 -2.98
N GLY A 19 -13.07 1.05 -2.82
CA GLY A 19 -12.13 1.64 -1.88
C GLY A 19 -12.48 1.38 -0.41
N SER A 20 -11.79 2.06 0.47
CA SER A 20 -12.07 2.00 1.89
C SER A 20 -13.33 2.82 2.22
N PRO A 21 -14.32 2.27 2.94
CA PRO A 21 -15.53 2.99 3.32
C PRO A 21 -15.25 4.17 4.26
N LEU A 22 -14.15 4.07 5.03
CA LEU A 22 -13.66 5.16 5.86
C LEU A 22 -12.28 5.58 5.36
N THR A 23 -12.16 6.83 4.96
CA THR A 23 -10.90 7.44 4.54
C THR A 23 -10.65 8.70 5.34
N PHE A 24 -9.46 8.83 5.87
CA PHE A 24 -9.02 9.98 6.65
C PHE A 24 -7.82 10.62 5.98
N GLY A 25 -7.80 11.96 5.97
CA GLY A 25 -6.64 12.75 5.59
C GLY A 25 -6.24 13.66 6.74
N ALA A 26 -4.95 13.74 7.02
CA ALA A 26 -4.40 14.66 7.99
C ALA A 26 -3.23 15.41 7.39
N ASN A 27 -3.21 16.72 7.53
CA ASN A 27 -2.05 17.53 7.24
C ASN A 27 -1.62 18.31 8.49
N LEU A 28 -0.32 18.39 8.66
CA LEU A 28 0.31 19.10 9.75
C LEU A 28 1.29 20.10 9.17
N THR A 29 1.19 21.37 9.57
CA THR A 29 2.18 22.40 9.24
C THR A 29 2.67 23.02 10.54
N LEU A 30 3.97 22.88 10.80
CA LEU A 30 4.63 23.50 11.94
C LEU A 30 5.62 24.54 11.43
N LYS A 31 5.55 25.73 11.99
CA LYS A 31 6.48 26.83 11.68
C LYS A 31 7.28 27.21 12.91
N TYR A 32 8.60 27.26 12.75
CA TYR A 32 9.50 27.74 13.78
C TYR A 32 10.60 28.59 13.16
N LYS A 33 10.61 29.88 13.44
CA LYS A 33 11.52 30.87 12.81
C LYS A 33 11.44 30.75 11.28
N SER A 34 12.57 30.44 10.64
CA SER A 34 12.71 30.29 9.19
C SER A 34 12.40 28.89 8.68
N PHE A 35 12.00 27.96 9.55
CA PHE A 35 11.69 26.59 9.17
C PHE A 35 10.19 26.33 9.13
N THR A 36 9.76 25.64 8.10
CA THR A 36 8.41 25.12 7.96
C THR A 36 8.49 23.61 7.72
N LEU A 37 7.92 22.83 8.63
CA LEU A 37 7.72 21.41 8.46
C LEU A 37 6.27 21.18 8.01
N PHE A 38 6.11 20.47 6.90
CA PHE A 38 4.83 20.00 6.41
C PHE A 38 4.80 18.47 6.39
N ALA A 39 3.73 17.87 6.87
CA ALA A 39 3.50 16.43 6.78
C ALA A 39 2.07 16.17 6.31
N LEU A 40 1.91 15.23 5.38
CA LEU A 40 0.63 14.75 4.86
C LEU A 40 0.54 13.26 5.13
N ALA A 41 -0.53 12.85 5.80
CA ALA A 41 -0.86 11.45 6.03
C ALA A 41 -2.28 11.14 5.53
N THR A 42 -2.48 9.91 5.08
CA THR A 42 -3.78 9.36 4.71
C THR A 42 -3.98 8.02 5.39
N ALA A 43 -5.23 7.69 5.70
CA ALA A 43 -5.58 6.40 6.25
C ALA A 43 -6.87 5.90 5.62
N GLY A 44 -6.97 4.58 5.44
CA GLY A 44 -8.17 3.92 4.95
C GLY A 44 -8.45 2.67 5.77
N CYS A 45 -9.71 2.41 6.07
CA CYS A 45 -10.11 1.20 6.78
C CYS A 45 -11.51 0.71 6.39
N GLY A 46 -11.80 -0.54 6.75
CA GLY A 46 -13.10 -1.17 6.55
C GLY A 46 -13.32 -1.79 5.18
N SER A 47 -12.29 -1.86 4.32
CA SER A 47 -12.34 -2.62 3.07
C SER A 47 -11.56 -3.94 3.18
N TYR A 48 -11.80 -4.82 2.22
CA TYR A 48 -11.13 -6.10 2.08
C TYR A 48 -10.47 -6.21 0.70
N GLY A 49 -9.33 -6.87 0.66
CA GLY A 49 -8.66 -7.29 -0.57
C GLY A 49 -8.71 -8.81 -0.72
N MET A 50 -8.48 -9.29 -1.93
CA MET A 50 -8.41 -10.71 -2.26
C MET A 50 -7.02 -11.09 -2.75
N LYS A 51 -6.51 -12.22 -2.26
CA LYS A 51 -5.26 -12.83 -2.71
C LYS A 51 -5.56 -13.73 -3.91
N ASN A 52 -5.94 -13.14 -5.03
CA ASN A 52 -6.37 -13.84 -6.24
C ASN A 52 -5.51 -13.53 -7.48
N SER A 53 -4.29 -13.00 -7.26
CA SER A 53 -3.32 -12.85 -8.35
C SER A 53 -2.64 -14.18 -8.66
N THR A 54 -1.97 -14.27 -9.80
CA THR A 54 -1.18 -15.43 -10.23
C THR A 54 -0.05 -15.82 -9.28
N TYR A 55 0.32 -14.94 -8.35
CA TYR A 55 1.25 -15.28 -7.27
C TYR A 55 0.60 -16.20 -6.23
N TYR A 56 -0.69 -15.99 -5.94
CA TYR A 56 -1.42 -16.72 -4.91
C TYR A 56 -2.21 -17.90 -5.47
N TRP A 57 -2.82 -17.74 -6.62
CA TRP A 57 -3.58 -18.79 -7.27
C TRP A 57 -2.70 -19.51 -8.27
N ILE A 58 -2.32 -20.73 -7.92
CA ILE A 58 -1.42 -21.57 -8.70
C ILE A 58 -2.13 -22.87 -8.96
N ASP A 59 -2.70 -22.96 -10.13
CA ASP A 59 -3.38 -24.15 -10.62
C ASP A 59 -2.85 -24.55 -12.00
N ALA A 60 -3.23 -25.73 -12.44
CA ALA A 60 -2.87 -26.29 -13.75
C ALA A 60 -1.37 -26.12 -14.08
N GLU A 61 -1.05 -25.42 -15.14
CA GLU A 61 0.30 -25.24 -15.65
C GLU A 61 1.01 -23.96 -15.14
N ASP A 62 0.41 -23.28 -14.17
CA ASP A 62 0.99 -22.05 -13.62
C ASP A 62 2.35 -22.29 -12.96
N LYS A 63 3.18 -21.24 -12.99
CA LYS A 63 4.49 -21.27 -12.35
C LYS A 63 4.38 -21.25 -10.83
N TYR A 64 5.08 -22.15 -10.18
CA TYR A 64 5.11 -22.24 -8.73
C TYR A 64 5.82 -21.04 -8.10
N SER A 65 5.14 -20.40 -7.15
CA SER A 65 5.70 -19.41 -6.23
C SER A 65 6.13 -20.05 -4.91
N ALA A 66 6.85 -19.29 -4.08
CA ALA A 66 7.31 -19.79 -2.77
C ALA A 66 6.17 -20.18 -1.81
N ILE A 67 4.96 -19.65 -2.02
CA ILE A 67 3.80 -19.88 -1.17
C ILE A 67 3.36 -21.35 -1.17
N VAL A 68 3.60 -22.08 -2.25
CA VAL A 68 3.21 -23.51 -2.37
C VAL A 68 4.03 -24.44 -1.47
N ARG A 69 5.12 -23.95 -0.88
CA ARG A 69 5.92 -24.76 0.06
C ARG A 69 5.10 -25.21 1.26
N ASN A 70 4.11 -24.42 1.67
CA ASN A 70 3.23 -24.70 2.79
C ASN A 70 1.88 -25.30 2.33
N ARG A 71 1.86 -25.97 1.16
CA ARG A 71 0.66 -26.60 0.63
C ARG A 71 0.19 -27.76 1.48
N TRP A 72 -1.08 -28.03 1.39
CA TRP A 72 -1.68 -29.20 2.00
C TRP A 72 -1.20 -30.50 1.32
N THR A 73 -0.78 -31.44 2.12
CA THR A 73 -0.57 -32.86 1.79
C THR A 73 -1.07 -33.67 2.98
N PRO A 74 -1.26 -35.00 2.86
CA PRO A 74 -1.63 -35.83 4.02
C PRO A 74 -0.70 -35.64 5.23
N GLU A 75 0.60 -35.47 4.98
CA GLU A 75 1.63 -35.27 6.02
C GLU A 75 1.59 -33.88 6.64
N THR A 76 1.15 -32.86 5.90
CA THR A 76 1.13 -31.45 6.34
C THR A 76 -0.29 -30.99 6.71
N ALA A 77 -1.28 -31.87 6.76
CA ALA A 77 -2.68 -31.51 6.96
C ALA A 77 -2.94 -30.61 8.19
N ALA A 78 -2.18 -30.78 9.28
CA ALA A 78 -2.32 -29.99 10.50
C ALA A 78 -1.62 -28.62 10.46
N THR A 79 -0.67 -28.40 9.54
CA THR A 79 0.17 -27.20 9.49
C THR A 79 0.10 -26.44 8.18
N ALA A 80 -0.61 -26.98 7.17
CA ALA A 80 -0.71 -26.36 5.86
C ALA A 80 -1.42 -25.01 5.95
N THR A 81 -0.86 -24.01 5.25
CA THR A 81 -1.43 -22.67 5.11
C THR A 81 -1.76 -22.31 3.67
N TYR A 82 -1.68 -23.31 2.78
CA TYR A 82 -2.00 -23.20 1.37
C TYR A 82 -2.74 -24.45 0.90
N PRO A 83 -3.70 -24.34 -0.03
CA PRO A 83 -4.46 -25.48 -0.52
C PRO A 83 -3.56 -26.54 -1.19
N ARG A 84 -4.12 -27.71 -1.42
CA ARG A 84 -3.45 -28.72 -2.24
C ARG A 84 -3.28 -28.20 -3.68
N LEU A 85 -2.18 -28.56 -4.31
CA LEU A 85 -2.00 -28.30 -5.73
C LEU A 85 -2.86 -29.22 -6.58
N THR A 86 -3.30 -28.72 -7.71
CA THR A 86 -4.10 -29.44 -8.69
C THR A 86 -3.61 -29.14 -10.09
N VAL A 87 -3.77 -30.08 -10.99
CA VAL A 87 -3.50 -29.92 -12.44
C VAL A 87 -4.77 -29.51 -13.21
N SER A 88 -5.93 -29.46 -12.53
CA SER A 88 -7.19 -29.08 -13.15
C SER A 88 -7.46 -27.61 -12.95
N GLU A 89 -7.75 -26.89 -14.01
CA GLU A 89 -8.25 -25.51 -13.93
C GLU A 89 -9.59 -25.44 -13.21
N GLY A 90 -9.88 -24.30 -12.59
CA GLY A 90 -11.17 -24.04 -11.96
C GLY A 90 -11.46 -24.87 -10.72
N ALA A 91 -10.43 -25.41 -10.05
CA ALA A 91 -10.62 -26.11 -8.78
C ALA A 91 -11.25 -25.18 -7.73
N ASN A 92 -12.16 -25.70 -6.90
CA ASN A 92 -12.83 -24.99 -5.81
C ASN A 92 -11.87 -24.30 -4.82
N ASN A 93 -10.60 -24.70 -4.80
CA ASN A 93 -9.55 -24.06 -3.99
C ASN A 93 -9.19 -22.65 -4.46
N PHE A 94 -9.44 -22.34 -5.75
CA PHE A 94 -9.04 -21.08 -6.38
C PHE A 94 -10.27 -20.26 -6.81
N VAL A 95 -11.19 -20.09 -5.88
CA VAL A 95 -12.34 -19.19 -5.98
C VAL A 95 -12.28 -18.15 -4.88
N ASN A 96 -12.87 -16.99 -5.11
CA ASN A 96 -12.95 -15.94 -4.09
C ASN A 96 -13.71 -16.47 -2.87
N SER A 97 -13.03 -16.48 -1.74
CA SER A 97 -13.54 -16.98 -0.47
C SER A 97 -12.91 -16.21 0.69
N ASP A 98 -13.42 -16.43 1.89
CA ASP A 98 -12.85 -15.87 3.13
C ASP A 98 -11.41 -16.30 3.36
N PHE A 99 -11.01 -17.49 2.91
CA PHE A 99 -9.63 -17.99 2.96
C PHE A 99 -8.64 -17.05 2.22
N TRP A 100 -9.07 -16.49 1.11
CA TRP A 100 -8.24 -15.58 0.30
C TRP A 100 -8.40 -14.11 0.66
N MET A 101 -9.32 -13.79 1.56
CA MET A 101 -9.64 -12.42 1.94
C MET A 101 -8.68 -11.90 3.02
N TYR A 102 -8.30 -10.61 2.91
CA TYR A 102 -7.55 -9.91 3.93
C TYR A 102 -8.12 -8.51 4.18
N LYS A 103 -7.91 -7.96 5.38
CA LYS A 103 -8.32 -6.60 5.73
C LYS A 103 -7.37 -5.58 5.11
N ASN A 104 -7.93 -4.65 4.34
CA ASN A 104 -7.17 -3.60 3.66
C ASN A 104 -7.11 -2.31 4.50
N ASN A 105 -6.77 -2.43 5.77
CA ASN A 105 -6.58 -1.27 6.64
C ASN A 105 -5.16 -0.75 6.50
N ARG A 106 -5.01 0.56 6.27
CA ARG A 106 -3.70 1.16 6.07
C ARG A 106 -3.62 2.60 6.54
N PHE A 107 -2.43 2.99 6.93
CA PHE A 107 -2.02 4.36 7.18
C PHE A 107 -0.77 4.65 6.35
N ASP A 108 -0.79 5.73 5.59
CA ASP A 108 0.29 6.15 4.71
C ASP A 108 0.79 7.54 5.11
N LEU A 109 2.10 7.67 5.36
CA LEU A 109 2.77 8.96 5.42
C LEU A 109 3.16 9.35 3.99
N ALA A 110 2.23 10.04 3.33
CA ALA A 110 2.29 10.32 1.90
C ALA A 110 3.40 11.32 1.55
N LYS A 111 3.59 12.35 2.37
CA LYS A 111 4.62 13.38 2.14
C LYS A 111 5.11 13.99 3.44
N VAL A 112 6.41 14.22 3.51
CA VAL A 112 7.02 15.13 4.51
C VAL A 112 7.91 16.11 3.77
N GLN A 113 7.87 17.38 4.14
CA GLN A 113 8.69 18.43 3.56
C GLN A 113 9.19 19.38 4.65
N LEU A 114 10.48 19.60 4.67
CA LEU A 114 11.11 20.65 5.47
C LEU A 114 11.54 21.78 4.53
N THR A 115 11.05 22.97 4.78
CA THR A 115 11.38 24.18 4.03
C THR A 115 12.13 25.15 4.96
N TYR A 116 13.20 25.73 4.46
CA TYR A 116 13.91 26.83 5.07
C TYR A 116 13.69 28.10 4.24
N ASP A 117 13.14 29.14 4.86
CA ASP A 117 12.96 30.45 4.25
C ASP A 117 13.97 31.42 4.85
N MET A 118 14.85 31.95 4.01
CA MET A 118 15.84 32.92 4.46
C MET A 118 15.15 34.20 4.91
N SER A 119 15.53 34.66 6.10
CA SER A 119 14.97 35.90 6.67
C SER A 119 15.17 37.08 5.75
N GLN A 120 14.14 37.87 5.53
CA GLN A 120 14.20 39.11 4.75
C GLN A 120 15.22 40.12 5.31
N SER A 121 15.54 40.08 6.60
CA SER A 121 16.57 40.92 7.20
C SER A 121 17.97 40.64 6.63
N ILE A 122 18.26 39.40 6.22
CA ILE A 122 19.51 39.00 5.57
C ILE A 122 19.56 39.50 4.12
N LEU A 123 18.39 39.49 3.44
CA LEU A 123 18.28 39.91 2.04
C LEU A 123 18.08 41.40 1.83
N LYS A 124 17.86 42.17 2.91
CA LYS A 124 17.49 43.59 2.88
C LYS A 124 18.44 44.47 2.09
N ASN A 125 19.72 44.11 2.04
CA ASN A 125 20.75 44.86 1.30
C ASN A 125 21.01 44.32 -0.11
N ASN A 126 20.31 43.22 -0.52
CA ASN A 126 20.50 42.67 -1.84
C ASN A 126 19.45 43.27 -2.81
N LYS A 127 19.94 43.98 -3.85
CA LYS A 127 19.05 44.63 -4.83
C LYS A 127 18.49 43.69 -5.86
N VAL A 128 19.04 42.48 -6.01
CA VAL A 128 18.68 41.51 -7.04
C VAL A 128 17.80 40.40 -6.48
N VAL A 129 18.19 39.78 -5.36
CA VAL A 129 17.45 38.67 -4.77
C VAL A 129 16.57 39.18 -3.63
N LYS A 130 15.27 39.08 -3.78
CA LYS A 130 14.26 39.48 -2.80
C LYS A 130 13.78 38.37 -1.90
N GLY A 131 13.97 37.12 -2.33
CA GLY A 131 13.59 35.93 -1.55
C GLY A 131 14.42 34.72 -1.92
N PHE A 132 14.73 33.90 -0.91
CA PHE A 132 15.40 32.62 -1.05
C PHE A 132 14.71 31.62 -0.15
N SER A 133 14.32 30.47 -0.70
CA SER A 133 13.94 29.32 0.10
C SER A 133 14.52 28.05 -0.48
N ALA A 134 14.83 27.10 0.40
CA ALA A 134 15.28 25.76 0.05
C ALA A 134 14.40 24.74 0.75
N TYR A 135 14.14 23.62 0.11
CA TYR A 135 13.37 22.55 0.72
C TYR A 135 13.93 21.18 0.41
N VAL A 136 13.72 20.27 1.31
CA VAL A 136 13.87 18.83 1.11
C VAL A 136 12.52 18.16 1.37
N SER A 137 12.14 17.23 0.52
CA SER A 137 10.90 16.48 0.73
C SER A 137 11.05 15.00 0.40
N GLY A 138 10.25 14.19 1.05
CA GLY A 138 10.09 12.78 0.75
C GLY A 138 8.62 12.44 0.55
N SER A 139 8.36 11.53 -0.37
CA SER A 139 7.02 11.00 -0.66
C SER A 139 7.00 9.48 -0.53
N ASN A 140 5.84 8.94 -0.17
CA ASN A 140 5.61 7.50 0.10
C ASN A 140 6.57 6.94 1.17
N LEU A 141 6.78 7.69 2.25
CA LEU A 141 7.85 7.42 3.22
C LEU A 141 7.55 6.22 4.11
N LEU A 142 6.29 6.01 4.46
CA LEU A 142 5.88 4.98 5.40
C LEU A 142 4.46 4.53 5.08
N THR A 143 4.27 3.21 5.03
CA THR A 143 2.97 2.56 5.04
C THR A 143 2.91 1.63 6.25
N ILE A 144 1.91 1.81 7.09
CA ILE A 144 1.60 0.94 8.22
C ILE A 144 0.32 0.19 7.90
N SER A 145 0.43 -1.13 7.79
CA SER A 145 -0.71 -2.03 7.61
C SER A 145 -0.33 -3.41 8.13
N PRO A 146 -1.23 -4.14 8.80
CA PRO A 146 -1.02 -5.55 9.16
C PRO A 146 -0.77 -6.43 7.93
N GLU A 147 -1.40 -6.07 6.82
CA GLU A 147 -1.37 -6.84 5.57
C GLU A 147 -0.49 -6.19 4.48
N ARG A 148 0.46 -5.36 4.89
CA ARG A 148 1.36 -4.63 3.97
C ARG A 148 2.00 -5.52 2.92
N LYS A 149 2.47 -6.71 3.31
CA LYS A 149 3.08 -7.67 2.38
C LYS A 149 2.15 -8.11 1.23
N HIS A 150 0.85 -8.14 1.47
CA HIS A 150 -0.14 -8.52 0.45
C HIS A 150 -0.50 -7.33 -0.44
N MET A 151 -0.51 -6.12 0.11
CA MET A 151 -0.81 -4.89 -0.62
C MET A 151 0.29 -4.48 -1.59
N GLU A 152 1.56 -4.74 -1.21
CA GLU A 152 2.73 -4.37 -2.00
C GLU A 152 3.19 -5.47 -2.97
N MET A 153 2.60 -6.66 -2.89
CA MET A 153 2.97 -7.79 -3.72
C MET A 153 2.13 -7.83 -5.00
N ALA A 154 2.49 -7.00 -5.96
CA ALA A 154 1.99 -7.06 -7.32
C ALA A 154 3.05 -7.71 -8.22
N VAL A 155 2.79 -8.95 -8.64
CA VAL A 155 3.71 -9.65 -9.54
C VAL A 155 3.62 -9.04 -10.93
N GLY A 156 4.76 -8.62 -11.48
CA GLY A 156 4.84 -7.98 -12.78
C GLY A 156 4.65 -6.47 -12.77
N GLU A 157 4.41 -5.87 -11.61
CA GLU A 157 4.31 -4.42 -11.45
C GLU A 157 5.52 -3.86 -10.68
N ALA A 158 5.78 -2.56 -10.85
CA ALA A 158 6.82 -1.89 -10.09
C ALA A 158 6.43 -1.80 -8.60
N PRO A 159 7.35 -2.09 -7.67
CA PRO A 159 7.09 -1.91 -6.25
C PRO A 159 6.84 -0.43 -5.94
N GLN A 160 6.13 -0.15 -4.85
CA GLN A 160 5.94 1.21 -4.37
C GLN A 160 7.30 1.86 -4.09
N THR A 161 7.58 2.96 -4.80
CA THR A 161 8.85 3.68 -4.69
C THR A 161 8.74 4.85 -3.73
N ARG A 162 9.85 5.14 -3.04
CA ARG A 162 10.01 6.37 -2.27
C ARG A 162 10.70 7.40 -3.13
N PHE A 163 10.23 8.63 -3.06
CA PHE A 163 10.82 9.74 -3.78
C PHE A 163 11.40 10.74 -2.80
N TYR A 164 12.60 11.24 -3.10
CA TYR A 164 13.24 12.31 -2.36
C TYR A 164 13.56 13.46 -3.32
N ASN A 165 13.17 14.66 -2.93
CA ASN A 165 13.37 15.85 -3.74
C ASN A 165 14.09 16.91 -2.93
N LEU A 166 15.00 17.60 -3.58
CA LEU A 166 15.65 18.80 -3.10
C LEU A 166 15.32 19.94 -4.07
N GLY A 167 14.93 21.08 -3.56
CA GLY A 167 14.60 22.22 -4.39
C GLY A 167 15.00 23.55 -3.76
N VAL A 168 15.21 24.53 -4.63
CA VAL A 168 15.53 25.90 -4.29
C VAL A 168 14.59 26.82 -5.04
N LYS A 169 14.09 27.86 -4.38
CA LYS A 169 13.27 28.93 -4.95
C LYS A 169 13.96 30.26 -4.74
N LEU A 170 14.18 30.99 -5.81
CA LEU A 170 14.67 32.35 -5.82
C LEU A 170 13.56 33.29 -6.27
N THR A 171 13.45 34.45 -5.63
CA THR A 171 12.57 35.56 -6.02
C THR A 171 13.43 36.79 -6.27
N PHE A 172 13.26 37.42 -7.42
CA PHE A 172 13.99 38.58 -7.89
C PHE A 172 13.14 39.83 -7.82
#